data_535269d29b0c30ea8a0572c269208e1b
#
_entry.id   535269d29b0c30ea8a0572c269208e1b
#
_cell.length_a   1.000
_cell.length_b   1.000
_cell.length_c   1.000
_cell.angle_alpha   90.00
_cell.angle_beta   90.00
_cell.angle_gamma   90.00
#
_symmetry.space_group_name_H-M   'P 1'
#
loop_
_entity.id
_entity.type
_entity.pdbx_description
1 polymer ?
#
loop_
_entity_poly.entity_id
_entity_poly.type
_entity_poly.pdbx_seq_one_letter_code
_entity_poly.pdbx_strand_id
1 'polypeptide(L)'
;MLFRSTKRALEAGKSVCTSNKELVAEHGLELMELAKKKKVNYMFEASCGGGIPIIRALNSSLTADEIDRISGILNGTTNFILTEMAESGADFDAVLKQAQELGYAERNPEADVEGYDACRKIAILSSLAFGAHVKYRDIYTEGITKITAEDMKYAKELGMTIKLLADSKRDGERFSAMVCPVMLGKDSPLYSVNGVFNAVFVHGNVLGDAMFYGSGAGKLPTASAVAGDMVDCAKHLGKTVMMNWSNRELEQVDRKEVTHPFFVRIQGNREERLPEVLETFANSKVVTVPELTGEFGFVTECISEAEFEEKAAKLEGVLGRIRIRA
;
A
#
# COMPACT_ATOMS: atom_id res chain seq x y z
N MET A 1 8.90 19.16 16.10
CA MET A 1 8.62 19.24 17.57
C MET A 1 8.49 17.84 18.18
N LEU A 2 7.71 16.94 17.61
CA LEU A 2 7.44 15.60 18.15
C LEU A 2 8.71 14.73 18.33
N PHE A 3 9.61 14.68 17.35
CA PHE A 3 10.87 13.96 17.45
C PHE A 3 11.69 14.35 18.70
N ARG A 4 11.90 15.66 18.92
CA ARG A 4 12.63 16.14 20.09
C ARG A 4 11.99 15.74 21.42
N SER A 5 10.67 15.82 21.50
CA SER A 5 9.93 15.44 22.73
C SER A 5 10.04 13.94 23.00
N THR A 6 9.89 13.10 21.96
CA THR A 6 10.06 11.65 22.06
C THR A 6 11.47 11.27 22.47
N LYS A 7 12.49 11.84 21.82
CA LYS A 7 13.90 11.60 22.13
C LYS A 7 14.22 11.96 23.60
N ARG A 8 13.79 13.13 24.07
CA ARG A 8 13.97 13.55 25.46
C ARG A 8 13.27 12.62 26.47
N ALA A 9 12.09 12.11 26.15
CA ALA A 9 11.40 11.14 27.00
C ALA A 9 12.19 9.83 27.13
N LEU A 10 12.67 9.29 26.01
CA LEU A 10 13.52 8.09 26.00
C LEU A 10 14.85 8.32 26.73
N GLU A 11 15.50 9.47 26.52
CA GLU A 11 16.73 9.86 27.23
C GLU A 11 16.55 9.93 28.75
N ALA A 12 15.35 10.36 29.20
CA ALA A 12 14.94 10.39 30.59
C ALA A 12 14.50 9.03 31.15
N GLY A 13 14.68 7.93 30.42
CA GLY A 13 14.34 6.58 30.86
C GLY A 13 12.84 6.28 30.86
N LYS A 14 12.06 6.97 30.04
CA LYS A 14 10.61 6.75 29.90
C LYS A 14 10.31 5.98 28.62
N SER A 15 9.48 4.95 28.71
CA SER A 15 8.90 4.30 27.54
C SER A 15 7.93 5.25 26.81
N VAL A 16 7.84 5.12 25.49
CA VAL A 16 6.98 5.95 24.64
C VAL A 16 6.14 5.06 23.75
N CYS A 17 4.82 5.34 23.70
CA CYS A 17 3.89 4.76 22.73
C CYS A 17 3.43 5.87 21.77
N THR A 18 3.41 5.60 20.47
CA THR A 18 3.05 6.59 19.45
C THR A 18 2.18 6.00 18.34
N SER A 19 1.27 6.81 17.82
CA SER A 19 0.52 6.53 16.59
C SER A 19 1.06 7.29 15.37
N ASN A 20 2.12 8.08 15.55
CA ASN A 20 2.61 8.96 14.51
C ASN A 20 3.51 8.21 13.51
N LYS A 21 2.93 7.80 12.40
CA LYS A 21 3.62 7.09 11.32
C LYS A 21 4.76 7.88 10.68
N GLU A 22 4.65 9.20 10.61
CA GLU A 22 5.70 10.05 10.04
C GLU A 22 6.94 10.03 10.91
N LEU A 23 6.75 10.14 12.22
CA LEU A 23 7.84 10.03 13.19
C LEU A 23 8.51 8.64 13.10
N VAL A 24 7.71 7.58 13.00
CA VAL A 24 8.24 6.21 12.92
C VAL A 24 8.96 5.96 11.60
N ALA A 25 8.39 6.36 10.47
CA ALA A 25 9.02 6.17 9.16
C ALA A 25 10.34 6.96 9.00
N GLU A 26 10.41 8.17 9.57
CA GLU A 26 11.59 9.03 9.44
C GLU A 26 12.68 8.74 10.49
N HIS A 27 12.27 8.44 11.73
CA HIS A 27 13.18 8.37 12.88
C HIS A 27 13.04 7.10 13.72
N GLY A 28 12.26 6.11 13.25
CA GLY A 28 11.95 4.90 14.02
C GLY A 28 13.21 4.15 14.46
N LEU A 29 14.13 3.93 13.53
CA LEU A 29 15.38 3.23 13.81
C LEU A 29 16.21 3.93 14.92
N GLU A 30 16.43 5.25 14.81
CA GLU A 30 17.18 6.03 15.82
C GLU A 30 16.50 5.97 17.20
N LEU A 31 15.17 6.09 17.23
CA LEU A 31 14.40 6.06 18.47
C LEU A 31 14.37 4.67 19.12
N MET A 32 14.33 3.60 18.34
CA MET A 32 14.42 2.22 18.83
C MET A 32 15.82 1.92 19.40
N GLU A 33 16.89 2.34 18.73
CA GLU A 33 18.25 2.19 19.22
C GLU A 33 18.46 2.96 20.53
N LEU A 34 17.92 4.18 20.63
CA LEU A 34 17.94 4.95 21.86
C LEU A 34 17.17 4.25 22.99
N ALA A 35 15.97 3.75 22.71
CA ALA A 35 15.16 3.01 23.68
C ALA A 35 15.91 1.76 24.18
N LYS A 36 16.55 1.00 23.29
CA LYS A 36 17.38 -0.16 23.62
C LYS A 36 18.54 0.26 24.55
N LYS A 37 19.27 1.32 24.21
CA LYS A 37 20.37 1.85 25.03
C LYS A 37 19.92 2.27 26.43
N LYS A 38 18.69 2.78 26.56
CA LYS A 38 18.10 3.24 27.81
C LYS A 38 17.32 2.16 28.57
N LYS A 39 17.17 0.94 28.01
CA LYS A 39 16.39 -0.18 28.57
C LYS A 39 14.92 0.19 28.81
N VAL A 40 14.36 0.95 27.88
CA VAL A 40 12.95 1.34 27.83
C VAL A 40 12.34 0.91 26.50
N ASN A 41 11.04 1.14 26.29
CA ASN A 41 10.32 0.71 25.11
C ASN A 41 9.91 1.91 24.23
N TYR A 42 10.03 1.75 22.92
CA TYR A 42 9.43 2.61 21.92
C TYR A 42 8.47 1.77 21.10
N MET A 43 7.16 1.96 21.34
CA MET A 43 6.09 1.15 20.76
C MET A 43 5.24 2.00 19.83
N PHE A 44 4.80 1.40 18.70
CA PHE A 44 4.14 2.16 17.65
C PHE A 44 3.09 1.35 16.87
N GLU A 45 2.42 0.40 17.52
CA GLU A 45 1.36 -0.43 16.90
C GLU A 45 0.33 0.43 16.15
N ALA A 46 -0.12 1.51 16.77
CA ALA A 46 -1.12 2.41 16.20
C ALA A 46 -0.61 3.24 14.99
N SER A 47 0.63 3.13 14.59
CA SER A 47 1.19 3.84 13.43
C SER A 47 0.81 3.21 12.09
N CYS A 48 0.51 1.91 12.08
CA CYS A 48 0.11 1.16 10.89
C CYS A 48 -1.16 0.35 11.16
N GLY A 49 -2.13 0.43 10.24
CA GLY A 49 -3.34 -0.38 10.31
C GLY A 49 -4.31 -0.04 11.46
N GLY A 50 -4.14 1.10 12.14
CA GLY A 50 -5.03 1.55 13.20
C GLY A 50 -5.22 0.53 14.32
N GLY A 51 -6.34 -0.20 14.33
CA GLY A 51 -6.63 -1.25 15.29
C GLY A 51 -6.14 -2.65 14.88
N ILE A 52 -5.57 -2.81 13.71
CA ILE A 52 -5.04 -4.09 13.23
C ILE A 52 -3.70 -4.38 13.92
N PRO A 53 -3.54 -5.51 14.65
CA PRO A 53 -2.34 -5.79 15.44
C PRO A 53 -1.21 -6.37 14.56
N ILE A 54 -0.78 -5.63 13.55
CA ILE A 54 0.18 -6.10 12.53
C ILE A 54 1.64 -5.99 13.00
N ILE A 55 2.02 -4.91 13.66
CA ILE A 55 3.41 -4.72 14.11
C ILE A 55 3.75 -5.76 15.17
N ARG A 56 2.84 -5.97 16.12
CA ARG A 56 2.99 -7.01 17.14
C ARG A 56 3.00 -8.41 16.53
N ALA A 57 2.17 -8.67 15.52
CA ALA A 57 2.18 -9.95 14.83
C ALA A 57 3.51 -10.22 14.15
N LEU A 58 4.04 -9.27 13.38
CA LEU A 58 5.36 -9.37 12.74
C LEU A 58 6.48 -9.58 13.77
N ASN A 59 6.40 -8.90 14.92
CA ASN A 59 7.46 -8.89 15.93
C ASN A 59 7.38 -10.05 16.94
N SER A 60 6.27 -10.76 17.03
CA SER A 60 6.07 -11.79 18.06
C SER A 60 5.50 -13.09 17.53
N SER A 61 4.51 -13.04 16.63
CA SER A 61 3.78 -14.23 16.19
C SER A 61 4.38 -14.87 14.93
N LEU A 62 4.99 -14.06 14.05
CA LEU A 62 5.52 -14.47 12.76
C LEU A 62 7.06 -14.56 12.75
N THR A 63 7.69 -14.57 13.92
CA THR A 63 9.16 -14.53 14.05
C THR A 63 9.87 -15.81 13.66
N ALA A 64 9.15 -16.93 13.49
CA ALA A 64 9.71 -18.19 13.02
C ALA A 64 9.79 -18.26 11.48
N ASP A 65 9.14 -17.33 10.79
CA ASP A 65 9.11 -17.27 9.33
C ASP A 65 10.07 -16.22 8.77
N GLU A 66 10.62 -16.49 7.60
CA GLU A 66 11.17 -15.47 6.74
C GLU A 66 10.04 -14.88 5.91
N ILE A 67 9.72 -13.61 6.18
CA ILE A 67 8.70 -12.91 5.43
C ILE A 67 9.32 -12.41 4.13
N ASP A 68 8.81 -12.88 3.00
CA ASP A 68 9.29 -12.48 1.67
C ASP A 68 8.35 -11.48 0.99
N ARG A 69 7.10 -11.37 1.46
CA ARG A 69 6.15 -10.41 0.90
C ARG A 69 5.23 -9.84 1.97
N ILE A 70 5.02 -8.53 1.88
CA ILE A 70 4.00 -7.82 2.63
C ILE A 70 3.25 -6.86 1.71
N SER A 71 1.92 -6.94 1.72
CA SER A 71 1.06 -6.14 0.86
C SER A 71 -0.14 -5.67 1.66
N GLY A 72 -0.73 -4.55 1.27
CA GLY A 72 -1.90 -4.12 2.00
C GLY A 72 -2.70 -3.01 1.33
N ILE A 73 -3.96 -2.97 1.71
CA ILE A 73 -4.85 -1.82 1.57
C ILE A 73 -4.71 -1.05 2.88
N LEU A 74 -3.84 -0.04 2.89
CA LEU A 74 -3.34 0.61 4.11
C LEU A 74 -3.98 1.96 4.39
N ASN A 75 -4.87 2.42 3.51
CA ASN A 75 -5.55 3.71 3.64
C ASN A 75 -7.06 3.54 3.45
N GLY A 76 -7.84 3.84 4.49
CA GLY A 76 -9.30 3.67 4.48
C GLY A 76 -10.02 4.69 3.60
N THR A 77 -9.50 5.92 3.49
CA THR A 77 -10.07 6.99 2.65
C THR A 77 -10.05 6.59 1.17
N THR A 78 -8.89 6.19 0.67
CA THR A 78 -8.73 5.76 -0.73
C THR A 78 -9.51 4.48 -1.02
N ASN A 79 -9.55 3.53 -0.08
CA ASN A 79 -10.33 2.32 -0.27
C ASN A 79 -11.83 2.61 -0.32
N PHE A 80 -12.33 3.52 0.52
CA PHE A 80 -13.71 3.99 0.47
C PHE A 80 -14.02 4.63 -0.88
N ILE A 81 -13.17 5.57 -1.34
CA ILE A 81 -13.38 6.27 -2.61
C ILE A 81 -13.45 5.25 -3.78
N LEU A 82 -12.48 4.35 -3.89
CA LEU A 82 -12.46 3.35 -4.97
C LEU A 82 -13.63 2.38 -4.88
N THR A 83 -14.10 2.02 -3.67
CA THR A 83 -15.28 1.17 -3.49
C THR A 83 -16.54 1.88 -3.97
N GLU A 84 -16.78 3.12 -3.52
CA GLU A 84 -17.95 3.90 -3.91
C GLU A 84 -17.97 4.23 -5.41
N MET A 85 -16.83 4.56 -6.02
CA MET A 85 -16.72 4.73 -7.48
C MET A 85 -17.14 3.45 -8.23
N ALA A 86 -16.71 2.28 -7.74
CA ALA A 86 -17.05 1.00 -8.37
C ALA A 86 -18.54 0.63 -8.20
N GLU A 87 -19.15 0.97 -7.07
CA GLU A 87 -20.55 0.62 -6.75
C GLU A 87 -21.54 1.61 -7.35
N SER A 88 -21.26 2.92 -7.26
CA SER A 88 -22.16 3.96 -7.74
C SER A 88 -21.93 4.37 -9.19
N GLY A 89 -20.74 4.12 -9.73
CA GLY A 89 -20.32 4.65 -11.04
C GLY A 89 -20.03 6.14 -11.06
N ALA A 90 -19.94 6.80 -9.88
CA ALA A 90 -19.65 8.21 -9.77
C ALA A 90 -18.16 8.50 -10.00
N ASP A 91 -17.88 9.75 -10.40
CA ASP A 91 -16.52 10.23 -10.60
C ASP A 91 -15.78 10.46 -9.28
N PHE A 92 -14.44 10.46 -9.35
CA PHE A 92 -13.54 10.66 -8.21
C PHE A 92 -13.90 11.90 -7.38
N ASP A 93 -14.12 13.06 -8.00
CA ASP A 93 -14.38 14.32 -7.29
C ASP A 93 -15.71 14.29 -6.51
N ALA A 94 -16.74 13.66 -7.09
CA ALA A 94 -18.03 13.50 -6.42
C ALA A 94 -17.92 12.60 -5.18
N VAL A 95 -17.21 11.48 -5.31
CA VAL A 95 -17.01 10.54 -4.20
C VAL A 95 -16.06 11.10 -3.16
N LEU A 96 -15.01 11.84 -3.54
CA LEU A 96 -14.13 12.54 -2.59
C LEU A 96 -14.93 13.52 -1.73
N LYS A 97 -15.83 14.30 -2.33
CA LYS A 97 -16.71 15.21 -1.59
C LYS A 97 -17.60 14.46 -0.60
N GLN A 98 -18.18 13.33 -1.02
CA GLN A 98 -18.96 12.47 -0.13
C GLN A 98 -18.11 11.95 1.03
N ALA A 99 -16.87 11.51 0.77
CA ALA A 99 -15.94 11.07 1.81
C ALA A 99 -15.63 12.18 2.83
N GLN A 100 -15.51 13.44 2.37
CA GLN A 100 -15.31 14.61 3.23
C GLN A 100 -16.55 14.90 4.10
N GLU A 101 -17.74 14.83 3.52
CA GLU A 101 -19.01 15.04 4.23
C GLU A 101 -19.24 13.97 5.31
N LEU A 102 -18.82 12.74 5.06
CA LEU A 102 -18.88 11.61 6.01
C LEU A 102 -17.74 11.64 7.04
N GLY A 103 -16.75 12.50 6.89
CA GLY A 103 -15.59 12.60 7.78
C GLY A 103 -14.53 11.52 7.55
N TYR A 104 -14.55 10.83 6.42
CA TYR A 104 -13.54 9.85 6.02
C TYR A 104 -12.33 10.49 5.33
N ALA A 105 -12.50 11.67 4.73
CA ALA A 105 -11.43 12.47 4.15
C ALA A 105 -11.34 13.83 4.84
N GLU A 106 -10.13 14.30 5.06
CA GLU A 106 -9.87 15.66 5.54
C GLU A 106 -10.07 16.70 4.40
N ARG A 107 -10.12 17.99 4.76
CA ARG A 107 -10.22 19.07 3.77
C ARG A 107 -9.03 19.09 2.79
N ASN A 108 -7.82 18.76 3.27
CA ASN A 108 -6.66 18.49 2.41
C ASN A 108 -6.36 17.00 2.42
N PRO A 109 -6.89 16.23 1.46
CA PRO A 109 -6.76 14.78 1.42
C PRO A 109 -5.48 14.31 0.72
N GLU A 110 -4.58 15.20 0.31
CA GLU A 110 -3.41 14.91 -0.53
C GLU A 110 -2.59 13.70 -0.03
N ALA A 111 -2.32 13.65 1.27
CA ALA A 111 -1.55 12.56 1.85
C ALA A 111 -2.20 11.18 1.66
N ASP A 112 -3.54 11.15 1.61
CA ASP A 112 -4.31 9.94 1.36
C ASP A 112 -4.39 9.64 -0.14
N VAL A 113 -4.95 10.58 -0.93
CA VAL A 113 -5.29 10.33 -2.34
C VAL A 113 -4.07 10.18 -3.25
N GLU A 114 -2.92 10.79 -2.88
CA GLU A 114 -1.64 10.61 -3.58
C GLU A 114 -0.81 9.42 -3.03
N GLY A 115 -1.34 8.69 -2.03
CA GLY A 115 -0.74 7.45 -1.53
C GLY A 115 0.40 7.63 -0.52
N TYR A 116 0.73 8.85 -0.09
CA TYR A 116 1.86 9.11 0.82
C TYR A 116 1.66 8.49 2.20
N ASP A 117 0.43 8.42 2.69
CA ASP A 117 0.08 7.72 3.92
C ASP A 117 0.40 6.22 3.83
N ALA A 118 -0.05 5.57 2.75
CA ALA A 118 0.21 4.16 2.50
C ALA A 118 1.71 3.87 2.28
N CYS A 119 2.42 4.80 1.64
CA CYS A 119 3.87 4.72 1.42
C CYS A 119 4.66 4.68 2.74
N ARG A 120 4.37 5.57 3.69
CA ARG A 120 5.01 5.53 5.01
C ARG A 120 4.72 4.25 5.77
N LYS A 121 3.48 3.77 5.70
CA LYS A 121 3.07 2.53 6.37
C LYS A 121 3.75 1.31 5.79
N ILE A 122 3.83 1.17 4.46
CA ILE A 122 4.50 0.01 3.86
C ILE A 122 6.01 0.04 4.12
N ALA A 123 6.65 1.21 4.20
CA ALA A 123 8.06 1.30 4.58
C ALA A 123 8.32 0.78 6.00
N ILE A 124 7.46 1.15 6.96
CA ILE A 124 7.54 0.65 8.35
C ILE A 124 7.35 -0.88 8.37
N LEU A 125 6.30 -1.36 7.71
CA LEU A 125 5.96 -2.78 7.70
C LEU A 125 7.02 -3.61 6.99
N SER A 126 7.57 -3.14 5.86
CA SER A 126 8.66 -3.80 5.15
C SER A 126 9.93 -3.85 5.98
N SER A 127 10.23 -2.76 6.69
CA SER A 127 11.40 -2.72 7.57
C SER A 127 11.33 -3.78 8.67
N LEU A 128 10.15 -3.93 9.28
CA LEU A 128 9.90 -4.96 10.30
C LEU A 128 9.89 -6.38 9.70
N ALA A 129 9.25 -6.57 8.55
CA ALA A 129 9.14 -7.87 7.90
C ALA A 129 10.50 -8.40 7.44
N PHE A 130 11.35 -7.52 6.88
CA PHE A 130 12.64 -7.91 6.29
C PHE A 130 13.82 -7.77 7.24
N GLY A 131 13.62 -7.19 8.44
CA GLY A 131 14.68 -6.95 9.41
C GLY A 131 15.74 -5.94 8.93
N ALA A 132 15.37 -5.05 8.03
CA ALA A 132 16.25 -4.08 7.37
C ALA A 132 15.62 -2.68 7.39
N HIS A 133 16.36 -1.65 6.97
CA HIS A 133 15.83 -0.29 6.88
C HIS A 133 15.34 0.01 5.46
N VAL A 134 14.03 0.17 5.31
CA VAL A 134 13.38 0.57 4.05
C VAL A 134 13.02 2.05 4.14
N LYS A 135 13.63 2.86 3.27
CA LYS A 135 13.42 4.31 3.24
C LYS A 135 12.16 4.63 2.44
N TYR A 136 11.15 5.21 3.07
CA TYR A 136 9.87 5.52 2.40
C TYR A 136 10.01 6.48 1.21
N ARG A 137 11.06 7.33 1.21
CA ARG A 137 11.34 8.31 0.15
C ARG A 137 11.76 7.66 -1.17
N ASP A 138 12.27 6.43 -1.11
CA ASP A 138 12.74 5.68 -2.27
C ASP A 138 11.62 4.80 -2.86
N ILE A 139 10.47 4.67 -2.17
CA ILE A 139 9.32 3.89 -2.65
C ILE A 139 8.54 4.68 -3.69
N TYR A 140 8.40 4.10 -4.89
CA TYR A 140 7.52 4.65 -5.92
C TYR A 140 6.09 4.73 -5.43
N THR A 141 5.49 5.92 -5.56
CA THR A 141 4.13 6.17 -5.07
C THR A 141 3.31 6.87 -6.15
N GLU A 142 2.18 6.28 -6.49
CA GLU A 142 1.18 6.78 -7.43
C GLU A 142 -0.19 6.76 -6.76
N GLY A 143 -0.88 7.91 -6.73
CA GLY A 143 -2.19 8.08 -6.11
C GLY A 143 -3.34 7.60 -6.97
N ILE A 144 -4.56 7.84 -6.48
CA ILE A 144 -5.81 7.42 -7.13
C ILE A 144 -6.51 8.54 -7.92
N THR A 145 -5.97 9.73 -7.92
CA THR A 145 -6.59 10.93 -8.52
C THR A 145 -6.81 10.84 -10.04
N LYS A 146 -6.12 9.92 -10.70
CA LYS A 146 -6.25 9.67 -12.15
C LYS A 146 -7.18 8.51 -12.50
N ILE A 147 -7.73 7.82 -11.50
CA ILE A 147 -8.69 6.72 -11.73
C ILE A 147 -10.05 7.33 -12.07
N THR A 148 -10.66 6.83 -13.13
CA THR A 148 -11.93 7.34 -13.65
C THR A 148 -13.06 6.33 -13.50
N ALA A 149 -14.30 6.79 -13.69
CA ALA A 149 -15.49 5.92 -13.68
C ALA A 149 -15.44 4.88 -14.83
N GLU A 150 -14.82 5.23 -15.95
CA GLU A 150 -14.62 4.30 -17.08
C GLU A 150 -13.66 3.18 -16.68
N ASP A 151 -12.59 3.47 -15.96
CA ASP A 151 -11.65 2.45 -15.45
C ASP A 151 -12.39 1.44 -14.57
N MET A 152 -13.35 1.88 -13.75
CA MET A 152 -14.19 0.99 -12.93
C MET A 152 -15.07 0.08 -13.77
N LYS A 153 -15.62 0.58 -14.89
CA LYS A 153 -16.42 -0.25 -15.82
C LYS A 153 -15.56 -1.33 -16.46
N TYR A 154 -14.35 -1.01 -16.92
CA TYR A 154 -13.41 -2.00 -17.46
C TYR A 154 -12.95 -3.01 -16.41
N ALA A 155 -12.68 -2.58 -15.20
CA ALA A 155 -12.33 -3.48 -14.11
C ALA A 155 -13.46 -4.49 -13.85
N LYS A 156 -14.72 -4.01 -13.82
CA LYS A 156 -15.91 -4.85 -13.66
C LYS A 156 -16.06 -5.85 -14.82
N GLU A 157 -15.85 -5.41 -16.05
CA GLU A 157 -15.91 -6.28 -17.25
C GLU A 157 -14.85 -7.37 -17.20
N LEU A 158 -13.66 -7.05 -16.69
CA LEU A 158 -12.58 -8.02 -16.46
C LEU A 158 -12.80 -8.92 -15.23
N GLY A 159 -13.87 -8.70 -14.45
CA GLY A 159 -14.13 -9.41 -13.19
C GLY A 159 -13.15 -9.03 -12.08
N MET A 160 -12.57 -7.85 -12.17
CA MET A 160 -11.56 -7.30 -11.24
C MET A 160 -12.09 -6.11 -10.42
N THR A 161 -11.33 -5.70 -9.43
CA THR A 161 -11.55 -4.47 -8.65
C THR A 161 -10.28 -3.62 -8.65
N ILE A 162 -10.43 -2.29 -8.57
CA ILE A 162 -9.29 -1.38 -8.45
C ILE A 162 -9.05 -1.06 -6.97
N LYS A 163 -7.82 -1.22 -6.50
CA LYS A 163 -7.39 -0.89 -5.13
C LYS A 163 -6.10 -0.10 -5.15
N LEU A 164 -5.93 0.83 -4.20
CA LEU A 164 -4.61 1.39 -3.92
C LEU A 164 -3.83 0.36 -3.10
N LEU A 165 -2.91 -0.32 -3.75
CA LEU A 165 -2.11 -1.37 -3.12
C LEU A 165 -0.74 -0.84 -2.73
N ALA A 166 -0.37 -1.02 -1.47
CA ALA A 166 1.00 -0.93 -1.01
C ALA A 166 1.59 -2.35 -1.02
N ASP A 167 2.61 -2.58 -1.81
CA ASP A 167 3.22 -3.91 -1.99
C ASP A 167 4.73 -3.83 -1.82
N SER A 168 5.29 -4.81 -1.11
CA SER A 168 6.73 -4.95 -0.96
C SER A 168 7.10 -6.43 -0.97
N LYS A 169 8.08 -6.78 -1.81
CA LYS A 169 8.58 -8.14 -1.98
C LYS A 169 10.09 -8.16 -1.83
N ARG A 170 10.59 -9.14 -1.09
CA ARG A 170 12.01 -9.42 -0.92
C ARG A 170 12.41 -10.69 -1.67
N ASP A 171 13.57 -10.66 -2.28
CA ASP A 171 14.24 -11.80 -2.88
C ASP A 171 15.74 -11.73 -2.50
N GLY A 172 16.14 -12.56 -1.54
CA GLY A 172 17.49 -12.53 -0.98
C GLY A 172 17.86 -11.18 -0.36
N GLU A 173 18.87 -10.51 -0.91
CA GLU A 173 19.35 -9.20 -0.49
C GLU A 173 18.69 -8.04 -1.27
N ARG A 174 17.79 -8.34 -2.21
CA ARG A 174 17.07 -7.36 -3.01
C ARG A 174 15.62 -7.26 -2.56
N PHE A 175 15.03 -6.08 -2.70
CA PHE A 175 13.59 -5.89 -2.49
C PHE A 175 13.01 -4.91 -3.51
N SER A 176 11.73 -5.06 -3.79
CA SER A 176 10.93 -4.07 -4.50
C SER A 176 9.81 -3.56 -3.59
N ALA A 177 9.50 -2.28 -3.67
CA ALA A 177 8.36 -1.70 -2.96
C ALA A 177 7.68 -0.65 -3.83
N MET A 178 6.34 -0.63 -3.78
CA MET A 178 5.53 0.27 -4.61
C MET A 178 4.17 0.53 -3.94
N VAL A 179 3.66 1.75 -4.12
CA VAL A 179 2.28 2.10 -3.80
C VAL A 179 1.62 2.64 -5.06
N CYS A 180 0.60 1.96 -5.55
CA CYS A 180 -0.08 2.38 -6.76
C CYS A 180 -1.48 1.77 -6.89
N PRO A 181 -2.36 2.34 -7.73
CA PRO A 181 -3.57 1.66 -8.15
C PRO A 181 -3.26 0.37 -8.90
N VAL A 182 -3.96 -0.70 -8.54
CA VAL A 182 -3.87 -2.00 -9.23
C VAL A 182 -5.25 -2.59 -9.44
N MET A 183 -5.44 -3.33 -10.52
CA MET A 183 -6.57 -4.21 -10.71
C MET A 183 -6.27 -5.54 -10.05
N LEU A 184 -7.14 -5.97 -9.12
CA LEU A 184 -7.04 -7.25 -8.41
C LEU A 184 -8.12 -8.21 -8.91
N GLY A 185 -7.73 -9.43 -9.23
CA GLY A 185 -8.64 -10.53 -9.52
C GLY A 185 -9.28 -11.12 -8.25
N LYS A 186 -10.35 -11.93 -8.44
CA LYS A 186 -11.09 -12.58 -7.35
C LYS A 186 -10.27 -13.57 -6.53
N ASP A 187 -9.16 -14.06 -7.08
CA ASP A 187 -8.25 -14.98 -6.40
C ASP A 187 -7.38 -14.27 -5.35
N SER A 188 -7.30 -12.94 -5.41
CA SER A 188 -6.59 -12.15 -4.40
C SER A 188 -7.39 -12.06 -3.11
N PRO A 189 -6.83 -12.40 -1.93
CA PRO A 189 -7.49 -12.19 -0.64
C PRO A 189 -7.89 -10.74 -0.39
N LEU A 190 -7.21 -9.78 -1.02
CA LEU A 190 -7.48 -8.35 -0.89
C LEU A 190 -8.63 -7.85 -1.77
N TYR A 191 -9.14 -8.67 -2.71
CA TYR A 191 -10.22 -8.31 -3.62
C TYR A 191 -11.47 -7.80 -2.88
N SER A 192 -11.88 -8.49 -1.82
CA SER A 192 -13.11 -8.23 -1.06
C SER A 192 -12.97 -7.21 0.05
N VAL A 193 -11.81 -6.58 0.21
CA VAL A 193 -11.59 -5.54 1.23
C VAL A 193 -12.18 -4.22 0.74
N ASN A 194 -13.39 -3.89 1.16
CA ASN A 194 -14.17 -2.74 0.69
C ASN A 194 -14.42 -1.70 1.78
N GLY A 195 -14.95 -0.54 1.39
CA GLY A 195 -15.30 0.57 2.26
C GLY A 195 -14.08 1.15 2.98
N VAL A 196 -14.23 1.49 4.25
CA VAL A 196 -13.17 2.11 5.07
C VAL A 196 -12.20 1.10 5.68
N PHE A 197 -12.38 -0.18 5.41
CA PHE A 197 -11.57 -1.23 6.01
C PHE A 197 -10.17 -1.33 5.36
N ASN A 198 -9.22 -1.76 6.19
CA ASN A 198 -7.86 -2.04 5.77
C ASN A 198 -7.57 -3.53 5.91
N ALA A 199 -6.58 -3.99 5.15
CA ALA A 199 -6.03 -5.32 5.33
C ALA A 199 -4.53 -5.31 5.04
N VAL A 200 -3.80 -6.14 5.77
CA VAL A 200 -2.37 -6.42 5.54
C VAL A 200 -2.24 -7.91 5.27
N PHE A 201 -1.73 -8.23 4.12
CA PHE A 201 -1.38 -9.59 3.69
C PHE A 201 0.12 -9.81 3.88
N VAL A 202 0.48 -10.95 4.42
CA VAL A 202 1.87 -11.35 4.67
C VAL A 202 2.07 -12.76 4.12
N HIS A 203 3.17 -12.97 3.40
CA HIS A 203 3.61 -14.31 3.00
C HIS A 203 4.90 -14.66 3.73
N GLY A 204 4.89 -15.81 4.41
CA GLY A 204 6.05 -16.38 5.09
C GLY A 204 6.43 -17.74 4.49
N ASN A 205 7.71 -18.06 4.52
CA ASN A 205 8.26 -19.26 3.86
C ASN A 205 7.74 -20.59 4.43
N VAL A 206 7.22 -20.61 5.66
CA VAL A 206 6.71 -21.81 6.33
C VAL A 206 5.22 -21.70 6.59
N LEU A 207 4.75 -20.57 7.12
CA LEU A 207 3.35 -20.32 7.39
C LEU A 207 2.52 -20.23 6.09
N GLY A 208 3.12 -19.76 4.99
CA GLY A 208 2.40 -19.35 3.79
C GLY A 208 1.67 -18.02 3.99
N ASP A 209 0.43 -17.95 3.55
CA ASP A 209 -0.35 -16.72 3.52
C ASP A 209 -1.08 -16.46 4.84
N ALA A 210 -0.95 -15.24 5.34
CA ALA A 210 -1.74 -14.72 6.45
C ALA A 210 -2.29 -13.33 6.11
N MET A 211 -3.52 -13.05 6.55
CA MET A 211 -4.13 -11.74 6.35
C MET A 211 -4.69 -11.19 7.66
N PHE A 212 -4.41 -9.91 7.92
CA PHE A 212 -4.91 -9.15 9.05
C PHE A 212 -5.88 -8.10 8.53
N TYR A 213 -7.13 -8.18 8.95
CA TYR A 213 -8.22 -7.32 8.47
C TYR A 213 -8.88 -6.58 9.61
N GLY A 214 -9.26 -5.32 9.40
CA GLY A 214 -9.99 -4.54 10.41
C GLY A 214 -10.08 -3.07 10.09
N SER A 215 -10.42 -2.28 11.12
CA SER A 215 -10.49 -0.83 11.02
C SER A 215 -9.09 -0.21 11.00
N GLY A 216 -8.69 0.30 9.85
CA GLY A 216 -7.38 0.91 9.62
C GLY A 216 -7.19 2.29 10.24
N ALA A 217 -8.27 2.92 10.71
CA ALA A 217 -8.29 4.24 11.34
C ALA A 217 -9.47 4.35 12.31
N GLY A 218 -9.55 5.47 13.01
CA GLY A 218 -10.65 5.79 13.93
C GLY A 218 -10.21 5.91 15.37
N LYS A 219 -10.95 6.70 16.14
CA LYS A 219 -10.64 7.05 17.53
C LYS A 219 -10.47 5.81 18.42
N LEU A 220 -11.43 4.90 18.40
CA LEU A 220 -11.42 3.72 19.28
C LEU A 220 -10.39 2.66 18.83
N PRO A 221 -10.30 2.27 17.55
CA PRO A 221 -9.26 1.36 17.08
C PRO A 221 -7.84 1.84 17.40
N THR A 222 -7.54 3.12 17.12
CA THR A 222 -6.24 3.71 17.44
C THR A 222 -5.96 3.73 18.94
N ALA A 223 -6.95 4.12 19.75
CA ALA A 223 -6.82 4.11 21.21
C ALA A 223 -6.57 2.70 21.76
N SER A 224 -7.24 1.67 21.20
CA SER A 224 -7.02 0.27 21.57
C SER A 224 -5.59 -0.18 21.31
N ALA A 225 -5.02 0.15 20.15
CA ALA A 225 -3.64 -0.19 19.81
C ALA A 225 -2.63 0.52 20.75
N VAL A 226 -2.83 1.83 21.02
CA VAL A 226 -1.99 2.57 21.97
C VAL A 226 -2.08 2.01 23.38
N ALA A 227 -3.31 1.68 23.85
CA ALA A 227 -3.50 1.07 25.18
C ALA A 227 -2.81 -0.30 25.26
N GLY A 228 -2.87 -1.10 24.18
CA GLY A 228 -2.14 -2.36 24.06
C GLY A 228 -0.62 -2.15 24.22
N ASP A 229 -0.06 -1.16 23.55
CA ASP A 229 1.36 -0.80 23.66
C ASP A 229 1.72 -0.36 25.08
N MET A 230 0.86 0.41 25.75
CA MET A 230 1.07 0.80 27.16
C MET A 230 1.10 -0.41 28.09
N VAL A 231 0.22 -1.38 27.89
CA VAL A 231 0.20 -2.64 28.63
C VAL A 231 1.49 -3.42 28.40
N ASP A 232 1.97 -3.51 27.15
CA ASP A 232 3.21 -4.19 26.82
C ASP A 232 4.42 -3.48 27.45
N CYS A 233 4.47 -2.16 27.43
CA CYS A 233 5.49 -1.40 28.16
C CYS A 233 5.48 -1.72 29.67
N ALA A 234 4.29 -1.82 30.27
CA ALA A 234 4.17 -2.15 31.71
C ALA A 234 4.61 -3.58 32.04
N LYS A 235 4.36 -4.55 31.14
CA LYS A 235 4.84 -5.92 31.27
C LYS A 235 6.36 -6.07 31.12
N HIS A 236 7.00 -5.13 30.45
CA HIS A 236 8.43 -5.15 30.12
C HIS A 236 9.20 -4.01 30.79
N LEU A 237 8.84 -3.64 32.02
CA LEU A 237 9.57 -2.62 32.79
C LEU A 237 11.04 -3.06 33.00
N GLY A 238 11.98 -2.13 32.69
CA GLY A 238 13.42 -2.39 32.79
C GLY A 238 13.98 -3.31 31.71
N LYS A 239 13.17 -3.70 30.75
CA LYS A 239 13.58 -4.49 29.57
C LYS A 239 13.07 -3.80 28.31
N THR A 240 13.75 -4.05 27.20
CA THR A 240 13.32 -3.55 25.88
C THR A 240 12.74 -4.68 25.07
N VAL A 241 11.52 -4.51 24.55
CA VAL A 241 10.95 -5.39 23.52
C VAL A 241 11.72 -5.14 22.23
N MET A 242 12.41 -6.17 21.77
CA MET A 242 13.20 -6.09 20.54
C MET A 242 12.27 -6.06 19.34
N MET A 243 12.49 -5.12 18.43
CA MET A 243 11.82 -5.04 17.13
C MET A 243 12.74 -5.63 16.05
N ASN A 244 12.13 -6.34 15.09
CA ASN A 244 12.86 -6.87 13.93
C ASN A 244 13.09 -5.75 12.91
N TRP A 245 13.88 -4.75 13.28
CA TRP A 245 14.27 -3.64 12.41
C TRP A 245 15.71 -3.23 12.75
N SER A 246 16.59 -3.36 11.79
CA SER A 246 18.01 -3.02 11.95
C SER A 246 18.44 -1.95 10.94
N ASN A 247 19.68 -1.48 11.07
CA ASN A 247 20.30 -0.57 10.11
C ASN A 247 20.84 -1.25 8.85
N ARG A 248 20.59 -2.57 8.69
CA ARG A 248 20.91 -3.28 7.45
C ARG A 248 20.14 -2.64 6.30
N GLU A 249 20.79 -2.43 5.19
CA GLU A 249 20.17 -1.98 3.95
C GLU A 249 20.07 -3.17 2.98
N LEU A 250 18.95 -3.25 2.27
CA LEU A 250 18.74 -4.15 1.15
C LEU A 250 18.87 -3.35 -0.15
N GLU A 251 19.29 -4.01 -1.22
CA GLU A 251 19.31 -3.41 -2.54
C GLU A 251 17.89 -3.24 -3.06
N GLN A 252 17.48 -2.01 -3.32
CA GLN A 252 16.17 -1.74 -3.92
C GLN A 252 16.24 -1.98 -5.43
N VAL A 253 15.33 -2.83 -5.92
CA VAL A 253 15.13 -3.06 -7.35
C VAL A 253 14.56 -1.78 -7.98
N ASP A 254 15.14 -1.35 -9.10
CA ASP A 254 14.57 -0.23 -9.85
C ASP A 254 13.12 -0.59 -10.26
N ARG A 255 12.19 0.33 -10.04
CA ARG A 255 10.80 0.19 -10.49
C ARG A 255 10.72 -0.29 -11.94
N LYS A 256 11.60 0.22 -12.79
CA LYS A 256 11.64 -0.09 -14.22
C LYS A 256 11.88 -1.57 -14.54
N GLU A 257 12.50 -2.32 -13.62
CA GLU A 257 12.72 -3.75 -13.76
C GLU A 257 11.52 -4.60 -13.31
N VAL A 258 10.61 -4.00 -12.52
CA VAL A 258 9.44 -4.75 -11.99
C VAL A 258 8.46 -5.04 -13.12
N THR A 259 7.96 -6.27 -13.17
CA THR A 259 7.11 -6.76 -14.24
C THR A 259 5.65 -6.91 -13.81
N HIS A 260 4.73 -6.47 -14.68
CA HIS A 260 3.28 -6.60 -14.49
C HIS A 260 2.60 -6.78 -15.85
N PRO A 261 1.43 -7.42 -15.90
CA PRO A 261 0.46 -7.13 -16.95
C PRO A 261 -0.13 -5.73 -16.71
N PHE A 262 -0.43 -5.02 -17.79
CA PHE A 262 -1.05 -3.70 -17.72
C PHE A 262 -2.39 -3.73 -18.43
N PHE A 263 -3.41 -3.20 -17.77
CA PHE A 263 -4.61 -2.74 -18.43
C PHE A 263 -4.37 -1.35 -18.99
N VAL A 264 -4.74 -1.13 -20.24
CA VAL A 264 -4.55 0.14 -20.95
C VAL A 264 -5.85 0.52 -21.63
N ARG A 265 -6.26 1.79 -21.51
CA ARG A 265 -7.36 2.40 -22.26
C ARG A 265 -6.80 3.23 -23.40
N ILE A 266 -7.39 3.10 -24.58
CA ILE A 266 -6.96 3.82 -25.77
C ILE A 266 -8.17 4.42 -26.48
N GLN A 267 -8.05 5.67 -26.92
CA GLN A 267 -9.05 6.38 -27.70
C GLN A 267 -9.09 5.86 -29.14
N GLY A 268 -10.28 5.76 -29.70
CA GLY A 268 -10.51 5.44 -31.11
C GLY A 268 -11.38 4.20 -31.33
N ASN A 269 -11.65 3.95 -32.60
CA ASN A 269 -12.42 2.76 -33.00
C ASN A 269 -11.53 1.52 -32.88
N ARG A 270 -12.06 0.47 -32.24
CA ARG A 270 -11.33 -0.79 -32.06
C ARG A 270 -10.85 -1.40 -33.38
N GLU A 271 -11.72 -1.45 -34.38
CA GLU A 271 -11.39 -2.13 -35.67
C GLU A 271 -10.25 -1.42 -36.40
N GLU A 272 -10.17 -0.11 -36.27
CA GLU A 272 -9.14 0.72 -36.92
C GLU A 272 -7.80 0.67 -36.14
N ARG A 273 -7.87 0.68 -34.81
CA ARG A 273 -6.69 0.83 -33.95
C ARG A 273 -6.07 -0.49 -33.48
N LEU A 274 -6.84 -1.60 -33.53
CA LEU A 274 -6.36 -2.89 -33.04
C LEU A 274 -5.07 -3.39 -33.74
N PRO A 275 -4.86 -3.24 -35.05
CA PRO A 275 -3.62 -3.65 -35.69
C PRO A 275 -2.39 -2.96 -35.09
N GLU A 276 -2.45 -1.65 -34.86
CA GLU A 276 -1.37 -0.85 -34.25
C GLU A 276 -1.09 -1.29 -32.80
N VAL A 277 -2.16 -1.56 -32.02
CA VAL A 277 -2.02 -2.06 -30.65
C VAL A 277 -1.32 -3.42 -30.65
N LEU A 278 -1.69 -4.35 -31.52
CA LEU A 278 -1.08 -5.68 -31.60
C LEU A 278 0.34 -5.67 -32.16
N GLU A 279 0.67 -4.71 -33.01
CA GLU A 279 2.05 -4.48 -33.45
C GLU A 279 2.95 -4.01 -32.29
N THR A 280 2.43 -3.14 -31.43
CA THR A 280 3.15 -2.56 -30.30
C THR A 280 3.19 -3.50 -29.08
N PHE A 281 2.04 -4.08 -28.73
CA PHE A 281 1.84 -5.00 -27.62
C PHE A 281 1.28 -6.32 -28.14
N ALA A 282 2.16 -7.19 -28.60
CA ALA A 282 1.79 -8.52 -29.09
C ALA A 282 1.01 -9.31 -28.02
N ASN A 283 0.12 -10.20 -28.49
CA ASN A 283 -0.69 -11.07 -27.62
C ASN A 283 -1.61 -10.37 -26.60
N SER A 284 -1.85 -9.06 -26.77
CA SER A 284 -2.78 -8.32 -25.91
C SER A 284 -4.21 -8.84 -26.00
N LYS A 285 -4.87 -8.94 -24.87
CA LYS A 285 -6.29 -9.31 -24.77
C LYS A 285 -7.14 -8.05 -24.79
N VAL A 286 -7.95 -7.89 -25.82
CA VAL A 286 -8.86 -6.75 -25.95
C VAL A 286 -10.07 -6.91 -25.04
N VAL A 287 -10.49 -5.80 -24.45
CA VAL A 287 -11.71 -5.68 -23.66
C VAL A 287 -12.51 -4.47 -24.13
N THR A 288 -13.81 -4.62 -24.22
CA THR A 288 -14.74 -3.55 -24.60
C THR A 288 -15.87 -3.47 -23.60
N VAL A 289 -16.30 -2.25 -23.31
CA VAL A 289 -17.48 -1.97 -22.49
C VAL A 289 -18.53 -1.39 -23.42
N PRO A 290 -19.72 -2.01 -23.58
CA PRO A 290 -20.71 -1.59 -24.58
C PRO A 290 -21.15 -0.13 -24.49
N GLU A 291 -21.17 0.43 -23.29
CA GLU A 291 -21.57 1.82 -23.02
C GLU A 291 -20.48 2.85 -23.34
N LEU A 292 -19.23 2.41 -23.52
CA LEU A 292 -18.10 3.29 -23.82
C LEU A 292 -17.79 3.26 -25.31
N THR A 293 -18.28 4.27 -26.02
CA THR A 293 -18.06 4.42 -27.46
C THR A 293 -16.87 5.34 -27.72
N GLY A 294 -16.07 5.03 -28.76
CA GLY A 294 -14.91 5.84 -29.13
C GLY A 294 -13.64 5.55 -28.33
N GLU A 295 -13.63 4.49 -27.54
CA GLU A 295 -12.48 3.93 -26.85
C GLU A 295 -12.60 2.42 -26.69
N PHE A 296 -11.51 1.76 -26.41
CA PHE A 296 -11.47 0.37 -25.97
C PHE A 296 -10.30 0.13 -25.03
N GLY A 297 -10.32 -0.98 -24.31
CA GLY A 297 -9.25 -1.42 -23.44
C GLY A 297 -8.49 -2.63 -23.99
N PHE A 298 -7.29 -2.83 -23.49
CA PHE A 298 -6.55 -4.07 -23.68
C PHE A 298 -5.68 -4.39 -22.47
N VAL A 299 -5.34 -5.67 -22.32
CA VAL A 299 -4.45 -6.16 -21.27
C VAL A 299 -3.20 -6.71 -21.96
N THR A 300 -2.02 -6.22 -21.54
CA THR A 300 -0.73 -6.69 -22.06
C THR A 300 -0.32 -8.02 -21.46
N GLU A 301 0.67 -8.67 -22.04
CA GLU A 301 1.45 -9.68 -21.34
C GLU A 301 2.18 -9.07 -20.13
N CYS A 302 2.78 -9.93 -19.30
CA CYS A 302 3.61 -9.48 -18.19
C CYS A 302 4.93 -8.94 -18.76
N ILE A 303 5.12 -7.63 -18.67
CA ILE A 303 6.29 -6.88 -19.16
C ILE A 303 6.82 -5.96 -18.07
N SER A 304 8.07 -5.49 -18.21
CA SER A 304 8.64 -4.54 -17.28
C SER A 304 8.03 -3.15 -17.44
N GLU A 305 8.09 -2.34 -16.37
CA GLU A 305 7.67 -0.92 -16.42
C GLU A 305 8.42 -0.16 -17.52
N ALA A 306 9.73 -0.43 -17.69
CA ALA A 306 10.54 0.20 -18.75
C ALA A 306 10.04 -0.16 -20.14
N GLU A 307 9.79 -1.43 -20.40
CA GLU A 307 9.26 -1.90 -21.68
C GLU A 307 7.87 -1.35 -21.95
N PHE A 308 7.02 -1.30 -20.93
CA PHE A 308 5.69 -0.70 -21.04
C PHE A 308 5.80 0.78 -21.42
N GLU A 309 6.62 1.56 -20.71
CA GLU A 309 6.80 3.00 -20.97
C GLU A 309 7.30 3.25 -22.39
N GLU A 310 8.28 2.47 -22.87
CA GLU A 310 8.81 2.58 -24.24
C GLU A 310 7.74 2.27 -25.31
N LYS A 311 6.97 1.20 -25.10
CA LYS A 311 5.93 0.78 -26.04
C LYS A 311 4.74 1.74 -26.03
N ALA A 312 4.27 2.15 -24.85
CA ALA A 312 3.14 3.06 -24.71
C ALA A 312 3.42 4.44 -25.34
N ALA A 313 4.69 4.90 -25.32
CA ALA A 313 5.08 6.15 -25.98
C ALA A 313 4.93 6.14 -27.51
N LYS A 314 4.79 4.96 -28.12
CA LYS A 314 4.58 4.79 -29.57
C LYS A 314 3.10 4.83 -29.95
N LEU A 315 2.20 4.72 -28.96
CA LEU A 315 0.73 4.74 -29.17
C LEU A 315 0.17 6.14 -28.86
N GLU A 316 -0.50 6.74 -29.81
CA GLU A 316 -1.27 7.96 -29.56
C GLU A 316 -2.59 7.64 -28.86
N GLY A 317 -3.12 8.60 -28.10
CA GLY A 317 -4.46 8.48 -27.51
C GLY A 317 -4.58 7.47 -26.36
N VAL A 318 -3.49 7.15 -25.67
CA VAL A 318 -3.55 6.39 -24.41
C VAL A 318 -4.25 7.25 -23.36
N LEU A 319 -5.42 6.79 -22.88
CA LEU A 319 -6.26 7.50 -21.92
C LEU A 319 -5.88 7.19 -20.46
N GLY A 320 -5.40 5.99 -20.20
CA GLY A 320 -5.01 5.54 -18.88
C GLY A 320 -4.35 4.16 -18.89
N ARG A 321 -3.67 3.86 -17.80
CA ARG A 321 -3.09 2.54 -17.56
C ARG A 321 -3.18 2.17 -16.10
N ILE A 322 -3.42 0.89 -15.82
CA ILE A 322 -3.47 0.35 -14.46
C ILE A 322 -2.72 -0.98 -14.47
N ARG A 323 -1.88 -1.21 -13.47
CA ARG A 323 -1.19 -2.49 -13.29
C ARG A 323 -2.18 -3.56 -12.89
N ILE A 324 -1.97 -4.78 -13.36
CA ILE A 324 -2.77 -5.94 -12.94
C ILE A 324 -1.92 -6.79 -12.01
N ARG A 325 -2.55 -7.27 -10.97
CA ARG A 325 -2.01 -8.26 -10.07
C ARG A 325 -2.97 -9.46 -10.01
N ALA A 326 -2.52 -10.57 -10.56
CA ALA A 326 -3.19 -11.86 -10.43
C ALA A 326 -2.88 -12.48 -9.07
#